data_8896047c6fd9b78e6bb12022353c0c09
#
_entry.id   8896047c6fd9b78e6bb12022353c0c09
#
_cell.length_a   1.000
_cell.length_b   1.000
_cell.length_c   1.000
_cell.angle_alpha   90.00
_cell.angle_beta   90.00
_cell.angle_gamma   90.00
#
_symmetry.space_group_name_H-M   'P 1'
#
loop_
_entity.id
_entity.type
_entity.pdbx_description
1 polymer ?
#
loop_
_entity_poly.entity_id
_entity_poly.type
_entity_poly.pdbx_seq_one_letter_code
_entity_poly.pdbx_strand_id
1 'polypeptide(L)'
;MFPIEVRTHTALHVVKGAVVKVLGEGAKWTASTYVKGSRGVLTVKFDRKPTPEEIAEIERLANEKVKEDVPIRVYELPREEAEEHFGEDVYDLFPIPPEVKTLKVVVIEGWNVNACKEEHTRTTGEMGEIKIRKVRFRRSKELLEISFDVVGV
;
A
#
# COMPACT_ATOMS: atom_id res chain seq x y z
N MET A 1 -20.45 6.37 -4.51
CA MET A 1 -19.08 6.79 -4.16
C MET A 1 -18.70 6.20 -2.81
N PHE A 2 -17.48 5.72 -2.70
CA PHE A 2 -16.97 5.16 -1.45
C PHE A 2 -16.65 6.27 -0.45
N PRO A 3 -16.81 6.02 0.87
CA PRO A 3 -16.35 6.95 1.90
C PRO A 3 -14.87 7.27 1.75
N ILE A 4 -14.46 8.46 2.23
CA ILE A 4 -13.07 8.90 2.06
C ILE A 4 -12.06 7.94 2.72
N GLU A 5 -12.40 7.36 3.87
CA GLU A 5 -11.49 6.42 4.55
C GLU A 5 -11.25 5.17 3.71
N VAL A 6 -12.27 4.68 3.02
CA VAL A 6 -12.13 3.51 2.13
C VAL A 6 -11.22 3.84 0.96
N ARG A 7 -11.39 5.03 0.38
CA ARG A 7 -10.55 5.50 -0.73
C ARG A 7 -9.10 5.68 -0.29
N THR A 8 -8.89 6.26 0.88
CA THR A 8 -7.56 6.46 1.43
C THR A 8 -6.88 5.13 1.75
N HIS A 9 -7.65 4.17 2.26
CA HIS A 9 -7.11 2.84 2.56
C HIS A 9 -6.67 2.13 1.27
N THR A 10 -7.46 2.24 0.22
CA THR A 10 -7.08 1.73 -1.10
C THR A 10 -5.79 2.40 -1.59
N ALA A 11 -5.67 3.71 -1.36
CA ALA A 11 -4.49 4.47 -1.77
C ALA A 11 -3.20 3.95 -1.11
N LEU A 12 -3.28 3.42 0.11
CA LEU A 12 -2.11 2.82 0.77
C LEU A 12 -1.53 1.69 -0.09
N HIS A 13 -2.38 0.84 -0.65
CA HIS A 13 -1.92 -0.25 -1.51
C HIS A 13 -1.33 0.24 -2.83
N VAL A 14 -1.92 1.28 -3.40
CA VAL A 14 -1.42 1.88 -4.64
C VAL A 14 -0.07 2.54 -4.41
N VAL A 15 0.06 3.31 -3.32
CA VAL A 15 1.33 3.95 -2.96
C VAL A 15 2.40 2.90 -2.66
N LYS A 16 2.03 1.82 -1.95
CA LYS A 16 2.99 0.74 -1.64
C LYS A 16 3.56 0.13 -2.91
N GLY A 17 2.72 -0.14 -3.91
CA GLY A 17 3.19 -0.66 -5.20
C GLY A 17 4.16 0.29 -5.87
N ALA A 18 3.87 1.59 -5.85
CA ALA A 18 4.77 2.60 -6.43
C ALA A 18 6.10 2.66 -5.69
N VAL A 19 6.06 2.59 -4.35
CA VAL A 19 7.27 2.59 -3.51
C VAL A 19 8.18 1.43 -3.89
N VAL A 20 7.64 0.23 -4.02
CA VAL A 20 8.44 -0.94 -4.37
C VAL A 20 8.97 -0.84 -5.80
N LYS A 21 8.19 -0.28 -6.73
CA LYS A 21 8.65 -0.09 -8.11
C LYS A 21 9.86 0.86 -8.18
N VAL A 22 9.85 1.93 -7.40
CA VAL A 22 10.90 2.95 -7.44
C VAL A 22 12.09 2.57 -6.56
N LEU A 23 11.84 2.09 -5.35
CA LEU A 23 12.89 1.82 -4.36
C LEU A 23 13.37 0.37 -4.35
N GLY A 24 12.62 -0.53 -4.98
CA GLY A 24 12.99 -1.94 -5.06
C GLY A 24 12.42 -2.77 -3.93
N GLU A 25 12.72 -4.07 -3.98
CA GLU A 25 12.21 -5.06 -3.02
C GLU A 25 12.66 -4.82 -1.59
N GLY A 26 13.73 -4.04 -1.39
CA GLY A 26 14.18 -3.66 -0.06
C GLY A 26 13.16 -2.85 0.72
N ALA A 27 12.18 -2.24 0.03
CA ALA A 27 11.14 -1.43 0.64
C ALA A 27 9.79 -2.15 0.75
N LYS A 28 9.75 -3.46 0.55
CA LYS A 28 8.48 -4.20 0.46
C LYS A 28 7.79 -4.48 1.79
N TRP A 29 8.51 -4.37 2.90
CA TRP A 29 7.93 -4.71 4.21
C TRP A 29 7.28 -3.51 4.87
N THR A 30 5.95 -3.53 4.92
CA THR A 30 5.18 -2.50 5.61
C THR A 30 5.30 -2.69 7.12
N ALA A 31 5.69 -1.65 7.83
CA ALA A 31 5.77 -1.66 9.29
C ALA A 31 4.44 -1.21 9.91
N SER A 32 3.80 -0.20 9.31
CA SER A 32 2.51 0.28 9.81
C SER A 32 1.80 1.11 8.73
N THR A 33 0.49 1.26 8.92
CA THR A 33 -0.35 2.11 8.09
C THR A 33 -1.25 2.94 8.99
N TYR A 34 -1.64 4.12 8.51
CA TYR A 34 -2.53 5.01 9.25
C TYR A 34 -3.45 5.71 8.27
N VAL A 35 -4.73 5.77 8.62
CA VAL A 35 -5.74 6.47 7.81
C VAL A 35 -6.57 7.35 8.73
N LYS A 36 -6.68 8.62 8.36
CA LYS A 36 -7.61 9.56 9.01
C LYS A 36 -8.15 10.48 7.92
N GLY A 37 -9.43 10.32 7.60
CA GLY A 37 -10.04 11.06 6.49
C GLY A 37 -9.28 10.83 5.21
N SER A 38 -8.88 11.90 4.54
CA SER A 38 -8.11 11.84 3.28
C SER A 38 -6.62 11.60 3.50
N ARG A 39 -6.14 11.63 4.75
CA ARG A 39 -4.73 11.47 5.08
C ARG A 39 -4.37 10.01 5.28
N GLY A 40 -3.37 9.54 4.54
CA GLY A 40 -2.80 8.23 4.75
C GLY A 40 -1.31 8.34 5.06
N VAL A 41 -0.80 7.43 5.89
CA VAL A 41 0.62 7.31 6.16
C VAL A 41 1.02 5.87 5.97
N LEU A 42 1.96 5.64 5.06
CA LEU A 42 2.55 4.32 4.82
C LEU A 42 3.96 4.34 5.41
N THR A 43 4.25 3.40 6.30
CA THR A 43 5.59 3.24 6.87
C THR A 43 6.14 1.90 6.43
N VAL A 44 7.31 1.93 5.78
CA VAL A 44 7.98 0.70 5.32
C VAL A 44 9.39 0.63 5.90
N LYS A 45 9.91 -0.58 6.02
CA LYS A 45 11.31 -0.82 6.35
C LYS A 45 12.17 -0.40 5.16
N PHE A 46 13.14 0.48 5.37
CA PHE A 46 14.05 0.90 4.32
C PHE A 46 15.33 1.49 4.94
N ASP A 47 16.41 1.53 4.20
CA ASP A 47 17.73 1.85 4.75
C ASP A 47 18.23 3.27 4.45
N ARG A 48 17.44 4.08 3.74
CA ARG A 48 17.82 5.46 3.43
C ARG A 48 16.60 6.33 3.14
N LYS A 49 16.82 7.64 3.11
CA LYS A 49 15.78 8.57 2.66
C LYS A 49 15.78 8.61 1.13
N PRO A 50 14.63 8.51 0.47
CA PRO A 50 14.54 8.66 -0.98
C PRO A 50 14.94 10.07 -1.42
N THR A 51 15.45 10.17 -2.64
CA THR A 51 15.76 11.47 -3.25
C THR A 51 14.44 12.17 -3.64
N PRO A 52 14.48 13.52 -3.83
CA PRO A 52 13.30 14.22 -4.34
C PRO A 52 12.79 13.67 -5.66
N GLU A 53 13.68 13.23 -6.56
CA GLU A 53 13.31 12.63 -7.84
C GLU A 53 12.59 11.30 -7.64
N GLU A 54 13.04 10.49 -6.69
CA GLU A 54 12.37 9.22 -6.37
C GLU A 54 10.99 9.46 -5.78
N ILE A 55 10.86 10.45 -4.91
CA ILE A 55 9.56 10.81 -4.32
C ILE A 55 8.58 11.26 -5.40
N ALA A 56 9.04 12.11 -6.33
CA ALA A 56 8.22 12.57 -7.45
C ALA A 56 7.78 11.39 -8.33
N GLU A 57 8.68 10.44 -8.56
CA GLU A 57 8.37 9.27 -9.37
C GLU A 57 7.36 8.34 -8.67
N ILE A 58 7.47 8.17 -7.37
CA ILE A 58 6.49 7.40 -6.59
C ILE A 58 5.10 8.01 -6.76
N GLU A 59 4.98 9.33 -6.63
CA GLU A 59 3.70 10.01 -6.79
C GLU A 59 3.17 9.87 -8.23
N ARG A 60 4.03 10.03 -9.20
CA ARG A 60 3.66 9.91 -10.62
C ARG A 60 3.14 8.50 -10.94
N LEU A 61 3.87 7.47 -10.50
CA LEU A 61 3.47 6.08 -10.76
C LEU A 61 2.19 5.71 -10.04
N ALA A 62 2.02 6.19 -8.81
CA ALA A 62 0.80 5.94 -8.05
C ALA A 62 -0.41 6.53 -8.79
N ASN A 63 -0.31 7.78 -9.26
CA ASN A 63 -1.40 8.42 -9.98
C ASN A 63 -1.64 7.80 -11.36
N GLU A 64 -0.59 7.29 -11.99
CA GLU A 64 -0.72 6.56 -13.23
C GLU A 64 -1.55 5.29 -13.03
N LYS A 65 -1.30 4.56 -11.94
CA LYS A 65 -2.09 3.37 -11.60
C LYS A 65 -3.54 3.72 -11.31
N VAL A 66 -3.80 4.86 -10.69
CA VAL A 66 -5.17 5.35 -10.50
C VAL A 66 -5.85 5.58 -11.85
N LYS A 67 -5.16 6.21 -12.79
CA LYS A 67 -5.72 6.52 -14.12
C LYS A 67 -5.98 5.27 -14.94
N GLU A 68 -5.22 4.21 -14.72
CA GLU A 68 -5.45 2.93 -15.40
C GLU A 68 -6.76 2.29 -14.99
N ASP A 69 -7.29 2.65 -13.83
CA ASP A 69 -8.59 2.17 -13.33
C ASP A 69 -8.69 0.65 -13.35
N VAL A 70 -7.68 -0.01 -12.79
CA VAL A 70 -7.61 -1.48 -12.78
C VAL A 70 -8.40 -2.06 -11.60
N PRO A 71 -8.90 -3.30 -11.74
CA PRO A 71 -9.65 -3.94 -10.67
C PRO A 71 -8.81 -4.18 -9.42
N ILE A 72 -9.44 -4.05 -8.27
CA ILE A 72 -8.88 -4.46 -7.01
C ILE A 72 -9.60 -5.73 -6.61
N ARG A 73 -8.86 -6.84 -6.61
CA ARG A 73 -9.44 -8.15 -6.33
C ARG A 73 -9.23 -8.52 -4.88
N VAL A 74 -10.26 -9.13 -4.29
CA VAL A 74 -10.21 -9.54 -2.88
C VAL A 74 -10.51 -11.03 -2.82
N TYR A 75 -9.62 -11.77 -2.16
CA TYR A 75 -9.77 -13.21 -1.98
C TYR A 75 -9.78 -13.54 -0.50
N GLU A 76 -10.72 -14.37 -0.08
CA GLU A 76 -10.67 -14.95 1.26
C GLU A 76 -10.19 -16.39 1.11
N LEU A 77 -9.00 -16.67 1.63
CA LEU A 77 -8.33 -17.95 1.43
C LEU A 77 -7.85 -18.51 2.75
N PRO A 78 -7.86 -19.85 2.89
CA PRO A 78 -7.10 -20.47 3.96
C PRO A 78 -5.65 -19.97 3.89
N ARG A 79 -5.04 -19.76 5.05
CA ARG A 79 -3.70 -19.20 5.14
C ARG A 79 -2.67 -19.94 4.28
N GLU A 80 -2.73 -21.27 4.29
CA GLU A 80 -1.81 -22.08 3.49
C GLU A 80 -1.97 -21.84 1.99
N GLU A 81 -3.21 -21.68 1.52
CA GLU A 81 -3.47 -21.40 0.11
C GLU A 81 -2.99 -19.99 -0.27
N ALA A 82 -3.18 -19.03 0.63
CA ALA A 82 -2.71 -17.67 0.39
C ALA A 82 -1.19 -17.66 0.24
N GLU A 83 -0.48 -18.38 1.11
CA GLU A 83 0.98 -18.49 1.04
C GLU A 83 1.44 -19.22 -0.21
N GLU A 84 0.71 -20.26 -0.62
CA GLU A 84 1.03 -21.02 -1.81
C GLU A 84 0.89 -20.17 -3.09
N HIS A 85 -0.19 -19.37 -3.17
CA HIS A 85 -0.47 -18.55 -4.34
C HIS A 85 0.37 -17.28 -4.42
N PHE A 86 0.57 -16.62 -3.28
CA PHE A 86 1.13 -15.26 -3.25
C PHE A 86 2.49 -15.18 -2.53
N GLY A 87 2.89 -16.25 -1.86
CA GLY A 87 4.15 -16.28 -1.14
C GLY A 87 4.14 -15.36 0.07
N GLU A 88 5.30 -14.89 0.46
CA GLU A 88 5.46 -14.01 1.62
C GLU A 88 4.93 -12.60 1.40
N ASP A 89 4.61 -12.23 0.18
CA ASP A 89 4.12 -10.88 -0.15
C ASP A 89 2.78 -10.55 0.52
N VAL A 90 2.04 -11.57 0.96
CA VAL A 90 0.80 -11.32 1.71
C VAL A 90 1.07 -10.70 3.08
N TYR A 91 2.27 -10.84 3.61
CA TYR A 91 2.63 -10.40 4.95
C TYR A 91 3.31 -9.05 4.98
N ASP A 92 3.22 -8.41 6.15
CA ASP A 92 3.94 -7.18 6.47
C ASP A 92 5.19 -7.52 7.28
N LEU A 93 5.88 -6.49 7.77
CA LEU A 93 7.09 -6.66 8.59
C LEU A 93 6.81 -7.49 9.84
N PHE A 94 5.65 -7.29 10.46
CA PHE A 94 5.27 -8.01 11.67
C PHE A 94 4.35 -9.18 11.30
N PRO A 95 4.56 -10.35 11.90
CA PRO A 95 3.81 -11.53 11.52
C PRO A 95 2.35 -11.46 11.97
N ILE A 96 1.49 -12.13 11.19
CA ILE A 96 0.10 -12.34 11.57
C ILE A 96 0.09 -13.47 12.60
N PRO A 97 -0.67 -13.34 13.72
CA PRO A 97 -0.70 -14.38 14.74
C PRO A 97 -1.01 -15.76 14.16
N PRO A 98 -0.38 -16.82 14.69
CA PRO A 98 -0.53 -18.18 14.13
C PRO A 98 -1.95 -18.73 14.20
N GLU A 99 -2.77 -18.24 15.11
CA GLU A 99 -4.17 -18.65 15.24
C GLU A 99 -5.08 -18.12 14.13
N VAL A 100 -4.63 -17.14 13.35
CA VAL A 100 -5.37 -16.63 12.20
C VAL A 100 -5.21 -17.61 11.05
N LYS A 101 -6.28 -18.31 10.71
CA LYS A 101 -6.25 -19.42 9.73
C LYS A 101 -6.76 -19.03 8.34
N THR A 102 -7.46 -17.90 8.24
CA THR A 102 -8.00 -17.42 6.96
C THR A 102 -7.53 -16.00 6.74
N LEU A 103 -7.06 -15.70 5.54
CA LEU A 103 -6.58 -14.37 5.17
C LEU A 103 -7.48 -13.76 4.11
N LYS A 104 -7.77 -12.48 4.28
CA LYS A 104 -8.36 -11.66 3.22
C LYS A 104 -7.21 -11.00 2.48
N VAL A 105 -7.02 -11.41 1.22
CA VAL A 105 -5.89 -10.93 0.41
C VAL A 105 -6.39 -9.94 -0.62
N VAL A 106 -5.79 -8.75 -0.64
CA VAL A 106 -6.13 -7.68 -1.56
C VAL A 106 -5.06 -7.63 -2.65
N VAL A 107 -5.48 -7.71 -3.90
CA VAL A 107 -4.57 -7.83 -5.05
C VAL A 107 -4.84 -6.74 -6.06
N ILE A 108 -3.81 -5.96 -6.37
CA ILE A 108 -3.78 -5.09 -7.54
C ILE A 108 -2.76 -5.75 -8.47
N GLU A 109 -3.24 -6.37 -9.53
CA GLU A 109 -2.46 -7.25 -10.41
C GLU A 109 -1.17 -6.60 -10.90
N GLY A 110 -0.04 -7.31 -10.70
CA GLY A 110 1.27 -6.81 -11.11
C GLY A 110 1.74 -5.58 -10.34
N TRP A 111 1.08 -5.23 -9.25
CA TRP A 111 1.35 -4.00 -8.52
C TRP A 111 1.53 -4.20 -7.02
N ASN A 112 0.54 -4.78 -6.36
CA ASN A 112 0.62 -5.00 -4.91
C ASN A 112 -0.29 -6.15 -4.47
N VAL A 113 0.20 -6.94 -3.53
CA VAL A 113 -0.54 -8.03 -2.89
C VAL A 113 -0.33 -7.88 -1.39
N ASN A 114 -1.41 -7.93 -0.61
CA ASN A 114 -1.29 -7.80 0.84
C ASN A 114 -2.52 -8.37 1.54
N ALA A 115 -2.31 -9.04 2.66
CA ALA A 115 -3.40 -9.41 3.53
C ALA A 115 -3.88 -8.14 4.23
N CYS A 116 -5.17 -7.85 4.14
CA CYS A 116 -5.74 -6.63 4.69
C CYS A 116 -7.22 -6.83 5.00
N LYS A 117 -7.63 -6.50 6.22
CA LYS A 117 -9.01 -6.69 6.69
C LYS A 117 -9.95 -5.56 6.30
N GLU A 118 -9.41 -4.40 5.91
CA GLU A 118 -10.20 -3.20 5.68
C GLU A 118 -10.97 -3.26 4.36
N GLU A 119 -11.94 -2.39 4.22
CA GLU A 119 -12.70 -2.26 2.98
C GLU A 119 -11.91 -1.43 1.96
N HIS A 120 -12.06 -1.79 0.68
CA HIS A 120 -11.36 -1.11 -0.42
C HIS A 120 -12.35 -0.73 -1.52
N THR A 121 -11.93 0.18 -2.40
CA THR A 121 -12.70 0.48 -3.62
C THR A 121 -12.63 -0.71 -4.56
N ARG A 122 -13.49 -0.76 -5.57
CA ARG A 122 -13.51 -1.86 -6.54
C ARG A 122 -12.44 -1.73 -7.60
N THR A 123 -12.07 -0.48 -7.93
CA THR A 123 -11.02 -0.20 -8.92
C THR A 123 -10.15 0.93 -8.40
N THR A 124 -8.95 1.06 -8.97
CA THR A 124 -8.03 2.12 -8.56
C THR A 124 -8.53 3.51 -8.94
N GLY A 125 -9.35 3.63 -9.98
CA GLY A 125 -9.89 4.91 -10.43
C GLY A 125 -10.90 5.52 -9.48
N GLU A 126 -11.46 4.73 -8.56
CA GLU A 126 -12.49 5.21 -7.64
C GLU A 126 -11.93 5.91 -6.41
N MET A 127 -10.63 5.98 -6.24
CA MET A 127 -10.06 6.54 -5.01
C MET A 127 -9.74 8.03 -5.07
N GLY A 128 -9.47 8.59 -6.23
CA GLY A 128 -9.07 9.99 -6.39
C GLY A 128 -7.57 10.14 -6.63
N GLU A 129 -7.07 11.38 -6.64
CA GLU A 129 -5.68 11.70 -6.91
C GLU A 129 -4.85 11.61 -5.62
N ILE A 130 -3.63 11.11 -5.73
CA ILE A 130 -2.70 11.00 -4.61
C ILE A 130 -1.72 12.17 -4.63
N LYS A 131 -1.60 12.86 -3.48
CA LYS A 131 -0.62 13.94 -3.28
C LYS A 131 0.27 13.56 -2.12
N ILE A 132 1.55 13.34 -2.38
CA ILE A 132 2.52 13.08 -1.30
C ILE A 132 2.81 14.42 -0.61
N ARG A 133 2.62 14.45 0.71
CA ARG A 133 2.78 15.68 1.50
C ARG A 133 4.08 15.73 2.26
N LYS A 134 4.54 14.59 2.79
CA LYS A 134 5.71 14.55 3.63
C LYS A 134 6.37 13.19 3.56
N VAL A 135 7.69 13.17 3.52
CA VAL A 135 8.47 11.93 3.59
C VAL A 135 9.45 12.10 4.74
N ARG A 136 9.43 11.16 5.67
CA ARG A 136 10.30 11.17 6.84
C ARG A 136 11.04 9.85 6.96
N PHE A 137 12.35 9.92 7.16
CA PHE A 137 13.17 8.73 7.37
C PHE A 137 13.69 8.71 8.79
N ARG A 138 13.39 7.65 9.53
CA ARG A 138 13.87 7.44 10.89
C ARG A 138 15.09 6.52 10.84
N ARG A 139 16.26 7.11 10.80
CA ARG A 139 17.51 6.38 10.60
C ARG A 139 17.74 5.28 11.64
N SER A 140 17.51 5.58 12.91
CA SER A 140 17.78 4.64 14.01
C SER A 140 16.93 3.37 13.92
N LYS A 141 15.73 3.47 13.34
CA LYS A 141 14.80 2.34 13.20
C LYS A 141 14.77 1.80 11.78
N GLU A 142 15.40 2.49 10.85
CA GLU A 142 15.32 2.20 9.41
C GLU A 142 13.87 2.11 8.94
N LEU A 143 13.10 3.15 9.27
CA LEU A 143 11.68 3.25 8.86
C LEU A 143 11.49 4.48 8.00
N LEU A 144 10.85 4.27 6.86
CA LEU A 144 10.49 5.33 5.91
C LEU A 144 9.00 5.59 5.98
N GLU A 145 8.62 6.82 6.36
CA GLU A 145 7.22 7.23 6.46
C GLU A 145 6.85 8.12 5.28
N ILE A 146 5.81 7.74 4.57
CA ILE A 146 5.29 8.52 3.43
C ILE A 146 3.86 8.93 3.77
N SER A 147 3.66 10.24 3.96
CA SER A 147 2.35 10.82 4.23
C SER A 147 1.78 11.40 2.95
N PHE A 148 0.52 11.10 2.67
CA PHE A 148 -0.15 11.58 1.47
C PHE A 148 -1.59 11.94 1.76
N ASP A 149 -2.19 12.69 0.85
CA ASP A 149 -3.61 12.97 0.84
C ASP A 149 -4.23 12.40 -0.42
N VAL A 150 -5.49 11.97 -0.29
CA VAL A 150 -6.33 11.63 -1.43
C VAL A 150 -7.21 12.84 -1.71
N VAL A 151 -7.11 13.40 -2.92
CA VAL A 151 -7.84 14.61 -3.29
C VAL A 151 -8.76 14.35 -4.48
N GLY A 152 -9.87 15.07 -4.49
CA GLY A 152 -10.87 14.92 -5.54
C GLY A 152 -11.61 13.60 -5.44
N VAL A 153 -12.16 13.19 -6.52
CA VAL A 153 -12.98 11.98 -6.58
C VAL A 153 -12.57 11.14 -7.74
#